data_35705166be54eb69bb2af70368fe84a9
#
_entry.id   35705166be54eb69bb2af70368fe84a9
#
_cell.length_a   1.000
_cell.length_b   1.000
_cell.length_c   1.000
_cell.angle_alpha   90.00
_cell.angle_beta   90.00
_cell.angle_gamma   90.00
#
_symmetry.space_group_name_H-M   'P 1'
#
loop_
_entity.id
_entity.type
_entity.pdbx_description
1 polymer ?
#
loop_
_entity_poly.entity_id
_entity_poly.type
_entity_poly.pdbx_seq_one_letter_code
_entity_poly.pdbx_strand_id
1 'polypeptide(L)'
;MEIQRLYLGNLETNCYIVSDGEGHCAIIDPAEDAQRVLQAVEGKTVEAIFLTHGHYDHTGAAKELHEALQCPVYLHEADLALPRFLTRGWLYHNRSYKEGDEIPVGKLRFTVMETPGHTAGSVCLRCEDALFTGDTLFRRSCGRTDLGGSQYEMQKSLDRLAAIPENLRVFPGHMDESTLDEERRSNPYMRSGL
;
A
#
# COMPACT_ATOMS: atom_id res chain seq x y z
N MET A 1 4.32 14.75 9.37
CA MET A 1 3.54 13.50 9.13
C MET A 1 3.80 12.49 10.26
N GLU A 2 2.76 11.86 10.79
CA GLU A 2 2.82 10.78 11.77
C GLU A 2 2.36 9.48 11.12
N ILE A 3 3.03 8.36 11.40
CA ILE A 3 2.68 7.05 10.85
C ILE A 3 2.51 6.07 12.01
N GLN A 4 1.33 5.48 12.12
CA GLN A 4 1.02 4.41 13.05
C GLN A 4 0.84 3.11 12.25
N ARG A 5 1.50 2.03 12.66
CA ARG A 5 1.36 0.70 12.07
C ARG A 5 0.52 -0.20 12.96
N LEU A 6 -0.43 -0.89 12.35
CA LEU A 6 -1.20 -1.97 12.95
C LEU A 6 -0.87 -3.27 12.21
N TYR A 7 -0.69 -4.36 12.94
CA TYR A 7 -0.60 -5.71 12.36
C TYR A 7 -2.01 -6.32 12.37
N LEU A 8 -2.54 -6.62 11.19
CA LEU A 8 -3.92 -7.09 11.03
C LEU A 8 -3.97 -8.46 10.37
N GLY A 9 -4.93 -9.27 10.83
CA GLY A 9 -5.20 -10.59 10.28
C GLY A 9 -4.12 -11.63 10.58
N ASN A 10 -4.37 -12.86 10.11
CA ASN A 10 -3.49 -14.01 10.33
C ASN A 10 -2.18 -13.96 9.53
N LEU A 11 -2.12 -13.11 8.48
CA LEU A 11 -0.92 -12.89 7.67
C LEU A 11 -0.10 -11.70 8.17
N GLU A 12 -0.51 -11.09 9.31
CA GLU A 12 0.19 -9.96 9.93
C GLU A 12 0.46 -8.81 8.96
N THR A 13 -0.56 -8.48 8.13
CA THR A 13 -0.46 -7.38 7.17
C THR A 13 -0.29 -6.06 7.88
N ASN A 14 0.65 -5.27 7.43
CA ASN A 14 0.89 -3.92 7.91
C ASN A 14 -0.18 -2.97 7.37
N CYS A 15 -1.12 -2.59 8.22
CA CYS A 15 -2.03 -1.48 7.95
C CYS A 15 -1.43 -0.20 8.51
N TYR A 16 -1.39 0.86 7.71
CA TYR A 16 -0.85 2.15 8.14
C TYR A 16 -1.93 3.21 8.28
N ILE A 17 -1.90 3.95 9.39
CA ILE A 17 -2.66 5.18 9.59
C ILE A 17 -1.67 6.32 9.48
N VAL A 18 -1.84 7.16 8.46
CA VAL A 18 -0.94 8.26 8.13
C VAL A 18 -1.65 9.58 8.39
N SER A 19 -1.18 10.35 9.37
CA SER A 19 -1.82 11.56 9.87
C SER A 19 -0.97 12.80 9.62
N ASP A 20 -1.63 13.91 9.35
CA ASP A 20 -0.99 15.22 9.15
C ASP A 20 -0.63 15.94 10.48
N GLY A 21 -1.02 15.36 11.63
CA GLY A 21 -0.85 15.97 12.94
C GLY A 21 -1.89 17.04 13.29
N GLU A 22 -2.84 17.33 12.41
CA GLU A 22 -3.92 18.32 12.61
C GLU A 22 -5.32 17.70 12.62
N GLY A 23 -5.37 16.36 12.73
CA GLY A 23 -6.62 15.63 12.84
C GLY A 23 -7.11 14.99 11.54
N HIS A 24 -6.38 15.11 10.43
CA HIS A 24 -6.69 14.43 9.18
C HIS A 24 -5.77 13.22 8.97
N CYS A 25 -6.31 12.12 8.42
CA CYS A 25 -5.54 10.94 8.15
C CYS A 25 -6.04 10.14 6.94
N ALA A 26 -5.15 9.27 6.44
CA ALA A 26 -5.48 8.17 5.53
C ALA A 26 -5.23 6.83 6.20
N ILE A 27 -5.92 5.80 5.71
CA ILE A 27 -5.71 4.39 6.06
C ILE A 27 -5.14 3.69 4.82
N ILE A 28 -4.10 2.89 4.98
CA ILE A 28 -3.50 2.10 3.89
C ILE A 28 -3.59 0.62 4.26
N ASP A 29 -4.13 -0.19 3.35
CA ASP A 29 -4.27 -1.65 3.45
C ASP A 29 -4.94 -2.14 4.74
N PRO A 30 -6.21 -1.80 4.98
CA PRO A 30 -6.97 -2.30 6.12
C PRO A 30 -7.40 -3.75 5.88
N ALA A 31 -6.53 -4.69 6.23
CA ALA A 31 -6.64 -6.12 5.97
C ALA A 31 -7.86 -6.78 6.61
N GLU A 32 -7.98 -6.63 7.90
CA GLU A 32 -9.03 -7.24 8.75
C GLU A 32 -9.29 -6.34 9.97
N ASP A 33 -10.25 -6.76 10.85
CA ASP A 33 -10.51 -6.11 12.15
C ASP A 33 -10.80 -4.60 12.05
N ALA A 34 -11.87 -4.26 11.33
CA ALA A 34 -12.32 -2.88 11.17
C ALA A 34 -12.47 -2.13 12.52
N GLN A 35 -12.90 -2.82 13.58
CA GLN A 35 -13.08 -2.21 14.90
C GLN A 35 -11.76 -1.70 15.49
N ARG A 36 -10.68 -2.45 15.33
CA ARG A 36 -9.34 -2.03 15.76
C ARG A 36 -8.83 -0.84 14.96
N VAL A 37 -9.12 -0.80 13.67
CA VAL A 37 -8.77 0.34 12.81
C VAL A 37 -9.59 1.56 13.21
N LEU A 38 -10.91 1.42 13.45
CA LEU A 38 -11.78 2.53 13.92
C LEU A 38 -11.30 3.12 15.24
N GLN A 39 -10.87 2.28 16.19
CA GLN A 39 -10.29 2.76 17.47
C GLN A 39 -9.00 3.56 17.23
N ALA A 40 -8.16 3.15 16.29
CA ALA A 40 -6.89 3.82 16.01
C ALA A 40 -7.07 5.18 15.30
N VAL A 41 -8.21 5.40 14.63
CA VAL A 41 -8.55 6.68 14.00
C VAL A 41 -9.55 7.51 14.81
N GLU A 42 -9.87 7.10 16.04
CA GLU A 42 -10.80 7.84 16.89
C GLU A 42 -10.35 9.31 17.07
N GLY A 43 -11.29 10.23 16.88
CA GLY A 43 -11.03 11.67 16.95
C GLY A 43 -10.32 12.26 15.73
N LYS A 44 -10.08 11.46 14.66
CA LYS A 44 -9.50 11.94 13.40
C LYS A 44 -10.55 11.93 12.27
N THR A 45 -10.37 12.78 11.29
CA THR A 45 -11.10 12.76 10.03
C THR A 45 -10.34 11.88 9.03
N VAL A 46 -10.90 10.72 8.69
CA VAL A 46 -10.33 9.85 7.65
C VAL A 46 -10.79 10.36 6.29
N GLU A 47 -9.88 10.82 5.46
CA GLU A 47 -10.20 11.40 4.13
C GLU A 47 -10.03 10.40 2.99
N ALA A 48 -9.25 9.32 3.20
CA ALA A 48 -9.05 8.29 2.19
C ALA A 48 -8.68 6.95 2.83
N ILE A 49 -9.11 5.87 2.16
CA ILE A 49 -8.57 4.52 2.32
C ILE A 49 -7.87 4.17 1.01
N PHE A 50 -6.61 3.77 1.08
CA PHE A 50 -5.80 3.36 -0.05
C PHE A 50 -5.55 1.86 0.00
N LEU A 51 -5.80 1.15 -1.09
CA LEU A 51 -5.52 -0.27 -1.25
C LEU A 51 -4.34 -0.41 -2.22
N THR A 52 -3.16 -0.76 -1.73
CA THR A 52 -1.97 -0.89 -2.59
C THR A 52 -2.16 -1.92 -3.70
N HIS A 53 -2.98 -2.94 -3.46
CA HIS A 53 -3.42 -3.95 -4.42
C HIS A 53 -4.67 -4.68 -3.93
N GLY A 54 -5.22 -5.59 -4.74
CA GLY A 54 -6.54 -6.18 -4.53
C GLY A 54 -6.57 -7.51 -3.77
N HIS A 55 -5.48 -8.01 -3.17
CA HIS A 55 -5.53 -9.27 -2.40
C HIS A 55 -6.31 -9.10 -1.10
N TYR A 56 -7.00 -10.18 -0.71
CA TYR A 56 -7.96 -10.17 0.40
C TYR A 56 -7.35 -9.75 1.74
N ASP A 57 -6.09 -10.07 1.95
CA ASP A 57 -5.34 -9.75 3.17
C ASP A 57 -4.90 -8.28 3.26
N HIS A 58 -5.17 -7.47 2.24
CA HIS A 58 -5.00 -6.02 2.25
C HIS A 58 -6.33 -5.26 2.26
N THR A 59 -7.43 -5.92 1.86
CA THR A 59 -8.68 -5.24 1.51
C THR A 59 -9.88 -5.58 2.39
N GLY A 60 -9.74 -6.56 3.29
CA GLY A 60 -10.88 -7.21 3.94
C GLY A 60 -11.77 -6.29 4.78
N ALA A 61 -11.21 -5.29 5.45
CA ALA A 61 -11.98 -4.32 6.25
C ALA A 61 -12.41 -3.06 5.46
N ALA A 62 -11.97 -2.88 4.22
CA ALA A 62 -12.16 -1.63 3.48
C ALA A 62 -13.63 -1.22 3.32
N LYS A 63 -14.51 -2.17 3.05
CA LYS A 63 -15.96 -1.90 2.89
C LYS A 63 -16.60 -1.46 4.20
N GLU A 64 -16.35 -2.17 5.31
CA GLU A 64 -16.90 -1.84 6.63
C GLU A 64 -16.40 -0.47 7.09
N LEU A 65 -15.13 -0.17 6.88
CA LEU A 65 -14.56 1.14 7.19
C LEU A 65 -15.16 2.25 6.34
N HIS A 66 -15.38 2.01 5.05
CA HIS A 66 -16.08 2.97 4.19
C HIS A 66 -17.50 3.27 4.70
N GLU A 67 -18.25 2.23 5.07
CA GLU A 67 -19.63 2.38 5.59
C GLU A 67 -19.66 3.17 6.91
N ALA A 68 -18.65 2.97 7.77
CA ALA A 68 -18.56 3.68 9.06
C ALA A 68 -18.04 5.12 8.93
N LEU A 69 -17.03 5.35 8.09
CA LEU A 69 -16.29 6.62 8.00
C LEU A 69 -16.73 7.51 6.83
N GLN A 70 -17.50 6.97 5.88
CA GLN A 70 -18.00 7.67 4.68
C GLN A 70 -16.88 8.31 3.82
N CYS A 71 -15.66 7.75 3.89
CA CYS A 71 -14.51 8.21 3.12
C CYS A 71 -14.32 7.39 1.83
N PRO A 72 -13.67 7.93 0.78
CA PRO A 72 -13.39 7.20 -0.44
C PRO A 72 -12.39 6.05 -0.22
N VAL A 73 -12.60 4.96 -0.98
CA VAL A 73 -11.69 3.81 -1.05
C VAL A 73 -11.11 3.73 -2.45
N TYR A 74 -9.79 3.85 -2.53
CA TYR A 74 -9.04 3.89 -3.77
C TYR A 74 -8.40 2.54 -4.07
N LEU A 75 -8.49 2.10 -5.34
CA LEU A 75 -7.84 0.91 -5.86
C LEU A 75 -7.48 1.13 -7.33
N HIS A 76 -6.41 0.51 -7.81
CA HIS A 76 -6.08 0.49 -9.23
C HIS A 76 -7.01 -0.46 -10.01
N GLU A 77 -7.57 -0.01 -11.13
CA GLU A 77 -8.60 -0.74 -11.90
C GLU A 77 -8.13 -2.11 -12.41
N ALA A 78 -6.84 -2.28 -12.70
CA ALA A 78 -6.31 -3.54 -13.17
C ALA A 78 -6.56 -4.72 -12.20
N ASP A 79 -6.67 -4.44 -10.91
CA ASP A 79 -6.91 -5.47 -9.89
C ASP A 79 -8.38 -5.92 -9.78
N LEU A 80 -9.30 -5.26 -10.49
CA LEU A 80 -10.68 -5.73 -10.63
C LEU A 80 -10.76 -7.05 -11.40
N ALA A 81 -9.74 -7.38 -12.17
CA ALA A 81 -9.62 -8.63 -12.90
C ALA A 81 -9.06 -9.79 -12.06
N LEU A 82 -8.68 -9.56 -10.81
CA LEU A 82 -8.14 -10.60 -9.94
C LEU A 82 -9.16 -11.73 -9.71
N PRO A 83 -8.71 -12.99 -9.75
CA PRO A 83 -9.58 -14.13 -9.47
C PRO A 83 -10.21 -14.05 -8.06
N ARG A 84 -11.46 -14.50 -7.95
CA ARG A 84 -12.23 -14.44 -6.71
C ARG A 84 -11.54 -15.13 -5.51
N PHE A 85 -10.74 -16.14 -5.73
CA PHE A 85 -10.04 -16.82 -4.64
C PHE A 85 -8.92 -15.95 -4.03
N LEU A 86 -8.38 -14.98 -4.80
CA LEU A 86 -7.39 -14.02 -4.30
C LEU A 86 -8.02 -12.82 -3.59
N THR A 87 -9.26 -12.48 -3.94
CA THR A 87 -9.99 -11.36 -3.32
C THR A 87 -10.99 -11.84 -2.26
N ARG A 88 -11.23 -13.15 -2.15
CA ARG A 88 -12.33 -13.78 -1.39
C ARG A 88 -13.71 -13.19 -1.70
N GLY A 89 -13.82 -12.38 -2.76
CA GLY A 89 -15.02 -11.64 -3.10
C GLY A 89 -15.28 -10.44 -2.17
N TRP A 90 -14.28 -9.98 -1.43
CA TRP A 90 -14.37 -8.85 -0.48
C TRP A 90 -13.88 -7.54 -1.07
N LEU A 91 -13.30 -7.57 -2.28
CA LEU A 91 -12.74 -6.40 -2.92
C LEU A 91 -13.83 -5.31 -3.07
N TYR A 92 -13.60 -4.19 -2.43
CA TYR A 92 -14.45 -3.03 -2.47
C TYR A 92 -13.62 -1.78 -2.75
N HIS A 93 -14.09 -0.94 -3.66
CA HIS A 93 -13.57 0.39 -3.93
C HIS A 93 -14.70 1.27 -4.49
N ASN A 94 -14.57 2.57 -4.43
CA ASN A 94 -15.49 3.53 -5.04
C ASN A 94 -14.76 4.67 -5.75
N ARG A 95 -13.45 4.62 -5.79
CA ARG A 95 -12.57 5.49 -6.58
C ARG A 95 -11.45 4.67 -7.18
N SER A 96 -11.04 5.03 -8.39
CA SER A 96 -9.84 4.49 -9.01
C SER A 96 -8.72 5.51 -8.94
N TYR A 97 -7.48 5.04 -8.98
CA TYR A 97 -6.29 5.85 -9.14
C TYR A 97 -5.33 5.22 -10.17
N LYS A 98 -4.39 6.00 -10.64
CA LYS A 98 -3.40 5.62 -11.64
C LYS A 98 -2.08 6.36 -11.42
N GLU A 99 -1.10 6.02 -12.22
CA GLU A 99 0.22 6.67 -12.24
C GLU A 99 0.13 8.19 -12.20
N GLY A 100 0.84 8.78 -11.25
CA GLY A 100 0.99 10.22 -11.10
C GLY A 100 -0.18 10.94 -10.45
N ASP A 101 -1.27 10.25 -10.09
CA ASP A 101 -2.36 10.88 -9.35
C ASP A 101 -1.86 11.37 -7.99
N GLU A 102 -2.29 12.57 -7.63
CA GLU A 102 -1.99 13.19 -6.34
C GLU A 102 -3.26 13.36 -5.52
N ILE A 103 -3.33 12.67 -4.40
CA ILE A 103 -4.52 12.64 -3.54
C ILE A 103 -4.21 13.39 -2.24
N PRO A 104 -4.90 14.50 -1.98
CA PRO A 104 -4.72 15.26 -0.74
C PRO A 104 -5.40 14.56 0.45
N VAL A 105 -4.76 14.64 1.62
CA VAL A 105 -5.28 14.20 2.91
C VAL A 105 -4.82 15.22 3.96
N GLY A 106 -5.69 16.14 4.36
CA GLY A 106 -5.30 17.30 5.14
C GLY A 106 -4.17 18.08 4.46
N LYS A 107 -3.03 18.22 5.14
CA LYS A 107 -1.82 18.85 4.59
C LYS A 107 -0.94 17.90 3.80
N LEU A 108 -1.19 16.60 3.87
CA LEU A 108 -0.40 15.59 3.18
C LEU A 108 -0.86 15.45 1.72
N ARG A 109 0.04 14.96 0.88
CA ARG A 109 -0.23 14.64 -0.51
C ARG A 109 0.37 13.29 -0.85
N PHE A 110 -0.50 12.36 -1.22
CA PHE A 110 -0.11 11.03 -1.66
C PHE A 110 0.02 11.00 -3.17
N THR A 111 1.21 10.66 -3.66
CA THR A 111 1.46 10.46 -5.10
C THR A 111 1.44 8.96 -5.39
N VAL A 112 0.64 8.57 -6.38
CA VAL A 112 0.51 7.18 -6.82
C VAL A 112 1.63 6.84 -7.80
N MET A 113 2.30 5.73 -7.57
CA MET A 113 3.32 5.14 -8.45
C MET A 113 2.88 3.73 -8.81
N GLU A 114 2.53 3.48 -10.08
CA GLU A 114 2.25 2.12 -10.54
C GLU A 114 3.52 1.25 -10.46
N THR A 115 3.39 0.13 -9.76
CA THR A 115 4.47 -0.84 -9.56
C THR A 115 3.93 -2.26 -9.80
N PRO A 116 3.47 -2.54 -11.04
CA PRO A 116 2.93 -3.87 -11.37
C PRO A 116 3.99 -4.96 -11.16
N GLY A 117 3.52 -6.14 -10.78
CA GLY A 117 4.42 -7.29 -10.58
C GLY A 117 3.87 -8.30 -9.59
N HIS A 118 3.52 -7.92 -8.37
CA HIS A 118 2.80 -8.76 -7.43
C HIS A 118 1.35 -8.98 -7.91
N THR A 119 0.67 -7.89 -8.28
CA THR A 119 -0.54 -7.90 -9.11
C THR A 119 -0.37 -6.94 -10.28
N ALA A 120 -1.30 -6.96 -11.22
CA ALA A 120 -1.30 -6.02 -12.35
C ALA A 120 -1.60 -4.58 -11.90
N GLY A 121 -2.37 -4.41 -10.81
CA GLY A 121 -2.76 -3.12 -10.27
C GLY A 121 -1.98 -2.70 -9.01
N SER A 122 -0.87 -3.38 -8.68
CA SER A 122 -0.02 -2.98 -7.55
C SER A 122 0.52 -1.57 -7.71
N VAL A 123 0.44 -0.79 -6.63
CA VAL A 123 1.00 0.57 -6.57
C VAL A 123 1.84 0.76 -5.31
N CYS A 124 2.79 1.68 -5.39
CA CYS A 124 3.40 2.33 -4.24
C CYS A 124 2.79 3.72 -4.05
N LEU A 125 2.66 4.15 -2.80
CA LEU A 125 2.17 5.49 -2.46
C LEU A 125 3.31 6.27 -1.81
N ARG A 126 3.70 7.38 -2.42
CA ARG A 126 4.70 8.29 -1.85
C ARG A 126 4.00 9.43 -1.11
N CYS A 127 4.45 9.71 0.13
CA CYS A 127 4.03 10.87 0.90
C CYS A 127 5.23 11.41 1.66
N GLU A 128 5.64 12.65 1.37
CA GLU A 128 6.85 13.26 1.93
C GLU A 128 8.09 12.35 1.75
N ASP A 129 8.72 11.91 2.85
CA ASP A 129 9.88 11.01 2.88
C ASP A 129 9.51 9.52 3.01
N ALA A 130 8.21 9.19 2.98
CA ALA A 130 7.70 7.84 3.11
C ALA A 130 7.24 7.25 1.78
N LEU A 131 7.49 5.95 1.59
CA LEU A 131 7.04 5.14 0.48
C LEU A 131 6.34 3.89 1.01
N PHE A 132 5.02 3.82 0.85
CA PHE A 132 4.20 2.66 1.20
C PHE A 132 4.18 1.73 -0.01
N THR A 133 4.82 0.57 0.11
CA THR A 133 5.15 -0.27 -1.04
C THR A 133 4.21 -1.46 -1.23
N GLY A 134 3.23 -1.64 -0.35
CA GLY A 134 2.41 -2.85 -0.39
C GLY A 134 3.29 -4.09 -0.54
N ASP A 135 2.94 -4.95 -1.47
CA ASP A 135 3.67 -6.18 -1.75
C ASP A 135 4.63 -6.07 -2.95
N THR A 136 5.07 -4.85 -3.28
CA THR A 136 6.12 -4.67 -4.30
C THR A 136 7.51 -4.86 -3.71
N LEU A 137 7.86 -4.10 -2.67
CA LEU A 137 9.19 -4.11 -2.05
C LEU A 137 9.08 -4.41 -0.56
N PHE A 138 9.79 -5.44 -0.12
CA PHE A 138 9.97 -5.81 1.29
C PHE A 138 11.42 -5.64 1.73
N ARG A 139 11.63 -5.63 3.04
CA ARG A 139 12.97 -5.62 3.60
C ARG A 139 13.76 -6.84 3.12
N ARG A 140 14.77 -6.61 2.25
CA ARG A 140 15.64 -7.61 1.60
C ARG A 140 14.88 -8.66 0.77
N SER A 141 13.66 -8.34 0.33
CA SER A 141 12.81 -9.23 -0.43
C SER A 141 11.87 -8.43 -1.34
N CYS A 142 10.99 -9.13 -2.04
CA CYS A 142 9.87 -8.55 -2.79
C CYS A 142 8.67 -9.48 -2.70
N GLY A 143 7.50 -8.99 -3.11
CA GLY A 143 6.29 -9.79 -3.21
C GLY A 143 6.42 -10.92 -4.23
N ARG A 144 5.71 -12.00 -3.98
CA ARG A 144 5.60 -13.12 -4.95
C ARG A 144 4.82 -12.69 -6.18
N THR A 145 5.05 -13.35 -7.30
CA THR A 145 4.45 -12.98 -8.59
C THR A 145 3.57 -14.07 -9.21
N ASP A 146 3.39 -15.18 -8.52
CA ASP A 146 2.64 -16.35 -8.99
C ASP A 146 1.14 -16.32 -8.61
N LEU A 147 0.68 -15.22 -7.97
CA LEU A 147 -0.72 -14.98 -7.61
C LEU A 147 -1.33 -13.83 -8.43
N GLY A 148 -1.34 -14.01 -9.76
CA GLY A 148 -1.90 -13.01 -10.67
C GLY A 148 -0.93 -11.93 -11.12
N GLY A 149 0.38 -12.11 -10.87
CA GLY A 149 1.41 -11.15 -11.17
C GLY A 149 2.35 -11.55 -12.33
N SER A 150 3.49 -10.86 -12.41
CA SER A 150 4.51 -11.03 -13.43
C SER A 150 5.89 -10.73 -12.88
N GLN A 151 6.79 -11.72 -12.95
CA GLN A 151 8.17 -11.52 -12.51
C GLN A 151 8.90 -10.44 -13.34
N TYR A 152 8.60 -10.35 -14.62
CA TYR A 152 9.17 -9.35 -15.52
C TYR A 152 8.74 -7.93 -15.10
N GLU A 153 7.44 -7.71 -14.84
CA GLU A 153 6.95 -6.41 -14.39
C GLU A 153 7.43 -6.07 -12.97
N MET A 154 7.52 -7.07 -12.07
CA MET A 154 8.09 -6.88 -10.74
C MET A 154 9.53 -6.35 -10.81
N GLN A 155 10.37 -6.94 -11.67
CA GLN A 155 11.75 -6.47 -11.84
C GLN A 155 11.79 -5.02 -12.31
N LYS A 156 11.00 -4.64 -13.32
CA LYS A 156 10.91 -3.26 -13.80
C LYS A 156 10.45 -2.29 -12.69
N SER A 157 9.48 -2.71 -11.88
CA SER A 157 9.02 -1.91 -10.74
C SER A 157 10.12 -1.72 -9.70
N LEU A 158 10.85 -2.77 -9.36
CA LEU A 158 11.99 -2.69 -8.43
C LEU A 158 13.13 -1.83 -8.97
N ASP A 159 13.46 -1.95 -10.27
CA ASP A 159 14.48 -1.11 -10.93
C ASP A 159 14.06 0.36 -10.90
N ARG A 160 12.77 0.64 -11.11
CA ARG A 160 12.21 1.99 -10.98
C ARG A 160 12.34 2.54 -9.57
N LEU A 161 12.01 1.76 -8.54
CA LEU A 161 12.17 2.16 -7.14
C LEU A 161 13.66 2.38 -6.79
N ALA A 162 14.54 1.54 -7.31
CA ALA A 162 15.99 1.68 -7.11
C ALA A 162 16.56 2.98 -7.72
N ALA A 163 15.94 3.48 -8.79
CA ALA A 163 16.35 4.71 -9.48
C ALA A 163 15.88 6.01 -8.79
N ILE A 164 15.02 5.94 -7.78
CA ILE A 164 14.60 7.12 -7.00
C ILE A 164 15.84 7.68 -6.27
N PRO A 165 16.23 8.95 -6.48
CA PRO A 165 17.50 9.46 -5.93
C PRO A 165 17.48 9.66 -4.41
N GLU A 166 16.29 9.93 -3.84
CA GLU A 166 16.12 10.17 -2.42
C GLU A 166 16.19 8.88 -1.60
N ASN A 167 16.63 8.97 -0.35
CA ASN A 167 16.56 7.87 0.61
C ASN A 167 15.22 7.88 1.34
N LEU A 168 14.16 7.38 0.69
CA LEU A 168 12.84 7.29 1.31
C LEU A 168 12.78 6.17 2.35
N ARG A 169 11.99 6.38 3.41
CA ARG A 169 11.58 5.31 4.34
C ARG A 169 10.60 4.38 3.62
N VAL A 170 10.81 3.08 3.73
CA VAL A 170 10.00 2.04 3.08
C VAL A 170 9.07 1.40 4.10
N PHE A 171 7.77 1.44 3.82
CA PHE A 171 6.68 0.88 4.62
C PHE A 171 5.98 -0.21 3.82
N PRO A 172 6.39 -1.49 3.98
CA PRO A 172 5.86 -2.59 3.19
C PRO A 172 4.53 -3.13 3.70
N GLY A 173 3.80 -3.90 2.88
CA GLY A 173 2.59 -4.61 3.28
C GLY A 173 2.82 -5.72 4.30
N HIS A 174 4.01 -6.32 4.29
CA HIS A 174 4.45 -7.33 5.26
C HIS A 174 5.88 -7.07 5.70
N MET A 175 6.29 -7.73 6.81
CA MET A 175 7.64 -7.63 7.37
C MET A 175 7.94 -6.26 7.99
N ASP A 176 9.21 -5.98 8.25
CA ASP A 176 9.66 -4.74 8.87
C ASP A 176 9.90 -3.62 7.87
N GLU A 177 9.88 -2.40 8.37
CA GLU A 177 10.28 -1.19 7.67
C GLU A 177 11.76 -1.22 7.26
N SER A 178 12.09 -0.43 6.25
CA SER A 178 13.44 -0.28 5.72
C SER A 178 13.65 1.13 5.15
N THR A 179 14.72 1.32 4.38
CA THR A 179 14.94 2.52 3.57
C THR A 179 15.39 2.12 2.16
N LEU A 180 15.16 2.99 1.17
CA LEU A 180 15.62 2.71 -0.19
C LEU A 180 17.14 2.50 -0.27
N ASP A 181 17.93 3.21 0.55
CA ASP A 181 19.39 3.00 0.59
C ASP A 181 19.77 1.64 1.16
N GLU A 182 19.05 1.15 2.18
CA GLU A 182 19.28 -0.20 2.70
C GLU A 182 18.93 -1.25 1.63
N GLU A 183 17.79 -1.08 0.95
CA GLU A 183 17.34 -2.02 -0.07
C GLU A 183 18.27 -2.02 -1.30
N ARG A 184 18.69 -0.87 -1.80
CA ARG A 184 19.68 -0.80 -2.89
C ARG A 184 20.98 -1.54 -2.56
N ARG A 185 21.42 -1.50 -1.29
CA ARG A 185 22.67 -2.16 -0.86
C ARG A 185 22.51 -3.64 -0.60
N SER A 186 21.37 -4.07 -0.05
CA SER A 186 21.22 -5.40 0.54
C SER A 186 20.16 -6.28 -0.09
N ASN A 187 19.18 -5.70 -0.82
CA ASN A 187 18.11 -6.47 -1.43
C ASN A 187 18.59 -7.15 -2.72
N PRO A 188 18.59 -8.50 -2.79
CA PRO A 188 19.06 -9.22 -3.98
C PRO A 188 18.23 -8.93 -5.23
N TYR A 189 16.96 -8.55 -5.08
CA TYR A 189 16.03 -8.27 -6.19
C TYR A 189 16.19 -6.85 -6.76
N MET A 190 16.82 -5.93 -6.04
CA MET A 190 17.13 -4.57 -6.50
C MET A 190 18.54 -4.44 -7.08
N ARG A 191 19.33 -5.51 -7.07
CA ARG A 191 20.72 -5.56 -7.58
C ARG A 191 20.84 -6.06 -9.01
N SER A 192 19.75 -6.28 -9.73
CA SER A 192 19.77 -6.83 -11.09
C SER A 192 20.28 -5.84 -12.13
N GLY A 193 21.52 -5.45 -11.98
CA GLY A 193 22.31 -4.63 -12.88
C GLY A 193 23.79 -5.09 -12.90
N LEU A 194 24.06 -6.34 -12.47
CA LEU A 194 25.37 -6.99 -12.57
C LEU A 194 25.36 -8.07 -13.62
#